data_bc46023206a91332e7d4152ddf857529
#
_entry.id   bc46023206a91332e7d4152ddf857529
#
_cell.length_a   1.000
_cell.length_b   1.000
_cell.length_c   1.000
_cell.angle_alpha   90.00
_cell.angle_beta   90.00
_cell.angle_gamma   90.00
#
_symmetry.space_group_name_H-M   'P 1'
#
loop_
_entity.id
_entity.type
_entity.pdbx_description
1 polymer ?
#
loop_
_entity_poly.entity_id
_entity_poly.type
_entity_poly.pdbx_seq_one_letter_code
_entity_poly.pdbx_strand_id
1 'polypeptide(L)'
;MATAAKKTPRPTLSKNSTSTIKSAFTDAVATAVFVFASSVFGEFSGILEKNGLPPIVAGLGVLIAALIALDTFNNVVLGEGVLNNPSNALAFAAAGKGSSLQAAIVRIGAQVAGGLIGAAAAINYIPKPWLGKLGELAEGVKPGVSLAAGAFCEFSLAVVLNLAILYSMSTKRKLVGTLTPLVITVVLVIAGSGFTGPSMNPAHALSWNYFLDGHSRMQHISVFWVAPLAGALAAGLFWNAATGPAAKPKKRKAAAKPSAKAAPKETKKAQ
;
A
#
# COMPACT_ATOMS: atom_id res chain seq x y z
N MET A 1 -32.00 6.15 50.15
CA MET A 1 -32.00 5.17 49.03
C MET A 1 -31.15 5.76 47.90
N ALA A 2 -29.94 5.32 47.74
CA ALA A 2 -29.02 5.80 46.69
C ALA A 2 -29.22 4.91 45.44
N THR A 3 -29.71 5.49 44.36
CA THR A 3 -29.87 4.83 43.07
C THR A 3 -28.50 4.59 42.43
N ALA A 4 -28.10 3.32 42.35
CA ALA A 4 -26.89 2.91 41.67
C ALA A 4 -26.97 3.26 40.17
N ALA A 5 -26.13 4.17 39.70
CA ALA A 5 -25.97 4.52 38.30
C ALA A 5 -25.52 3.29 37.50
N LYS A 6 -26.37 2.83 36.59
CA LYS A 6 -26.12 1.74 35.64
C LYS A 6 -24.96 2.13 34.73
N LYS A 7 -23.75 1.59 34.93
CA LYS A 7 -22.63 1.77 34.04
C LYS A 7 -22.98 1.22 32.65
N THR A 8 -23.14 2.11 31.68
CA THR A 8 -23.24 1.73 30.27
C THR A 8 -21.96 1.00 29.85
N PRO A 9 -22.06 -0.18 29.23
CA PRO A 9 -20.85 -0.88 28.75
C PRO A 9 -20.17 -0.02 27.69
N ARG A 10 -18.85 0.12 27.80
CA ARG A 10 -18.06 0.73 26.71
C ARG A 10 -18.26 -0.08 25.44
N PRO A 11 -18.47 0.57 24.27
CA PRO A 11 -18.58 -0.14 23.02
C PRO A 11 -17.26 -0.89 22.74
N THR A 12 -17.31 -2.20 22.74
CA THR A 12 -16.20 -3.04 22.32
C THR A 12 -16.14 -3.02 20.79
N LEU A 13 -15.01 -2.57 20.23
CA LEU A 13 -14.79 -2.64 18.80
C LEU A 13 -14.93 -4.09 18.31
N SER A 14 -15.64 -4.29 17.19
CA SER A 14 -15.75 -5.63 16.61
C SER A 14 -14.36 -6.15 16.17
N LYS A 15 -14.17 -7.47 16.13
CA LYS A 15 -12.89 -8.06 15.65
C LYS A 15 -12.49 -7.56 14.26
N ASN A 16 -13.45 -7.28 13.38
CA ASN A 16 -13.19 -6.73 12.05
C ASN A 16 -12.68 -5.29 12.11
N SER A 17 -13.23 -4.46 13.00
CA SER A 17 -12.77 -3.07 13.20
C SER A 17 -11.35 -3.02 13.75
N THR A 18 -11.01 -3.88 14.71
CA THR A 18 -9.65 -3.97 15.27
C THR A 18 -8.63 -4.40 14.21
N SER A 19 -8.99 -5.34 13.33
CA SER A 19 -8.14 -5.75 12.21
C SER A 19 -7.92 -4.59 11.22
N THR A 20 -8.97 -3.83 10.88
CA THR A 20 -8.85 -2.68 9.97
C THR A 20 -7.96 -1.58 10.56
N ILE A 21 -8.10 -1.27 11.85
CA ILE A 21 -7.26 -0.26 12.53
C ILE A 21 -5.79 -0.69 12.53
N LYS A 22 -5.51 -1.96 12.82
CA LYS A 22 -4.14 -2.49 12.76
C LYS A 22 -3.56 -2.34 11.35
N SER A 23 -4.31 -2.73 10.31
CA SER A 23 -3.86 -2.60 8.93
C SER A 23 -3.66 -1.14 8.52
N ALA A 24 -4.55 -0.23 8.95
CA ALA A 24 -4.40 1.19 8.69
C ALA A 24 -3.13 1.77 9.34
N PHE A 25 -2.83 1.37 10.57
CA PHE A 25 -1.61 1.79 11.25
C PHE A 25 -0.35 1.29 10.53
N THR A 26 -0.29 0.00 10.18
CA THR A 26 0.86 -0.55 9.43
C THR A 26 1.00 0.07 8.04
N ASP A 27 -0.11 0.37 7.37
CA ASP A 27 -0.11 1.10 6.10
C ASP A 27 0.44 2.52 6.25
N ALA A 28 0.05 3.25 7.31
CA ALA A 28 0.58 4.58 7.57
C ALA A 28 2.10 4.55 7.78
N VAL A 29 2.60 3.59 8.58
CA VAL A 29 4.05 3.42 8.80
C VAL A 29 4.77 3.06 7.51
N ALA A 30 4.24 2.11 6.73
CA ALA A 30 4.84 1.70 5.46
C ALA A 30 4.90 2.85 4.46
N THR A 31 3.83 3.66 4.38
CA THR A 31 3.80 4.82 3.48
C THR A 31 4.74 5.91 3.95
N ALA A 32 4.83 6.16 5.27
CA ALA A 32 5.79 7.11 5.82
C ALA A 32 7.24 6.73 5.49
N VAL A 33 7.60 5.46 5.70
CA VAL A 33 8.94 4.94 5.39
C VAL A 33 9.22 5.00 3.88
N PHE A 34 8.25 4.63 3.04
CA PHE A 34 8.40 4.70 1.59
C PHE A 34 8.64 6.13 1.11
N VAL A 35 7.80 7.08 1.54
CA VAL A 35 7.92 8.50 1.14
C VAL A 35 9.22 9.09 1.68
N PHE A 36 9.56 8.84 2.94
CA PHE A 36 10.84 9.27 3.52
C PHE A 36 12.03 8.74 2.71
N ALA A 37 12.07 7.45 2.41
CA ALA A 37 13.17 6.84 1.66
C ALA A 37 13.27 7.37 0.22
N SER A 38 12.13 7.63 -0.44
CA SER A 38 12.13 8.11 -1.83
C SER A 38 12.81 9.47 -1.99
N SER A 39 12.91 10.28 -0.94
CA SER A 39 13.54 11.60 -0.95
C SER A 39 15.02 11.60 -1.36
N VAL A 40 15.69 10.49 -1.14
CA VAL A 40 17.14 10.36 -1.42
C VAL A 40 17.47 9.50 -2.63
N PHE A 41 16.49 8.92 -3.32
CA PHE A 41 16.75 8.03 -4.46
C PHE A 41 17.46 8.75 -5.60
N GLY A 42 17.07 10.00 -5.90
CA GLY A 42 17.73 10.82 -6.92
C GLY A 42 19.20 11.10 -6.61
N GLU A 43 19.53 11.38 -5.35
CA GLU A 43 20.92 11.63 -4.93
C GLU A 43 21.75 10.36 -4.98
N PHE A 44 21.23 9.22 -4.53
CA PHE A 44 21.94 7.94 -4.67
C PHE A 44 22.20 7.60 -6.16
N SER A 45 21.22 7.82 -7.02
CA SER A 45 21.40 7.67 -8.48
C SER A 45 22.51 8.60 -8.98
N GLY A 46 22.50 9.88 -8.61
CA GLY A 46 23.52 10.84 -8.99
C GLY A 46 24.94 10.50 -8.50
N ILE A 47 25.06 9.88 -7.32
CA ILE A 47 26.35 9.38 -6.83
C ILE A 47 26.84 8.24 -7.71
N LEU A 48 25.99 7.29 -8.09
CA LEU A 48 26.35 6.19 -8.98
C LEU A 48 26.75 6.67 -10.37
N GLU A 49 26.03 7.68 -10.91
CA GLU A 49 26.35 8.34 -12.18
C GLU A 49 27.75 8.99 -12.15
N LYS A 50 28.06 9.74 -11.08
CA LYS A 50 29.39 10.35 -10.89
C LYS A 50 30.51 9.30 -10.78
N ASN A 51 30.21 8.08 -10.38
CA ASN A 51 31.14 6.96 -10.33
C ASN A 51 31.12 6.12 -11.62
N GLY A 52 30.58 6.63 -12.72
CA GLY A 52 30.72 6.07 -14.06
C GLY A 52 29.56 5.14 -14.50
N LEU A 53 28.49 5.00 -13.72
CA LEU A 53 27.32 4.23 -14.18
C LEU A 53 26.49 5.07 -15.15
N PRO A 54 25.99 4.50 -16.26
CA PRO A 54 25.02 5.17 -17.10
C PRO A 54 23.77 5.58 -16.29
N PRO A 55 23.18 6.79 -16.52
CA PRO A 55 22.08 7.32 -15.70
C PRO A 55 20.91 6.35 -15.54
N ILE A 56 20.50 5.69 -16.62
CA ILE A 56 19.42 4.70 -16.58
C ILE A 56 19.76 3.50 -15.69
N VAL A 57 21.00 3.03 -15.71
CA VAL A 57 21.45 1.89 -14.89
C VAL A 57 21.52 2.30 -13.43
N ALA A 58 22.00 3.52 -13.13
CA ALA A 58 22.07 4.06 -11.78
C ALA A 58 20.66 4.22 -11.19
N GLY A 59 19.74 4.86 -11.90
CA GLY A 59 18.37 5.06 -11.47
C GLY A 59 17.61 3.75 -11.24
N LEU A 60 17.70 2.81 -12.17
CA LEU A 60 17.05 1.50 -12.04
C LEU A 60 17.67 0.67 -10.91
N GLY A 61 18.99 0.72 -10.73
CA GLY A 61 19.68 0.04 -9.65
C GLY A 61 19.21 0.52 -8.28
N VAL A 62 19.11 1.83 -8.07
CA VAL A 62 18.57 2.43 -6.83
C VAL A 62 17.11 2.04 -6.63
N LEU A 63 16.27 2.13 -7.66
CA LEU A 63 14.87 1.76 -7.59
C LEU A 63 14.69 0.29 -7.19
N ILE A 64 15.38 -0.64 -7.84
CA ILE A 64 15.32 -2.07 -7.53
C ILE A 64 15.77 -2.34 -6.09
N ALA A 65 16.90 -1.78 -5.67
CA ALA A 65 17.39 -1.94 -4.31
C ALA A 65 16.41 -1.41 -3.27
N ALA A 66 15.81 -0.23 -3.53
CA ALA A 66 14.81 0.36 -2.67
C ALA A 66 13.52 -0.47 -2.58
N LEU A 67 13.01 -0.98 -3.72
CA LEU A 67 11.82 -1.83 -3.74
C LEU A 67 12.04 -3.13 -2.96
N ILE A 68 13.21 -3.77 -3.10
CA ILE A 68 13.56 -4.98 -2.33
C ILE A 68 13.64 -4.66 -0.83
N ALA A 69 14.31 -3.56 -0.44
CA ALA A 69 14.47 -3.16 0.94
C ALA A 69 13.10 -2.85 1.59
N LEU A 70 12.25 -2.10 0.90
CA LEU A 70 10.91 -1.72 1.38
C LEU A 70 9.97 -2.93 1.43
N ASP A 71 9.98 -3.83 0.45
CA ASP A 71 9.21 -5.06 0.50
C ASP A 71 9.65 -5.94 1.66
N THR A 72 10.96 -6.08 1.87
CA THR A 72 11.52 -6.81 3.01
C THR A 72 11.10 -6.19 4.34
N PHE A 73 11.21 -4.87 4.49
CA PHE A 73 10.76 -4.14 5.68
C PHE A 73 9.26 -4.37 5.94
N ASN A 74 8.43 -4.22 4.93
CA ASN A 74 7.00 -4.43 5.05
C ASN A 74 6.66 -5.85 5.52
N ASN A 75 7.26 -6.87 4.90
CA ASN A 75 6.93 -8.26 5.22
C ASN A 75 7.53 -8.74 6.55
N VAL A 76 8.75 -8.32 6.89
CA VAL A 76 9.47 -8.79 8.09
C VAL A 76 9.07 -7.99 9.34
N VAL A 77 8.95 -6.66 9.22
CA VAL A 77 8.72 -5.77 10.36
C VAL A 77 7.24 -5.49 10.59
N LEU A 78 6.49 -5.17 9.53
CA LEU A 78 5.09 -4.77 9.64
C LEU A 78 4.10 -5.94 9.47
N GLY A 79 4.53 -7.01 8.80
CA GLY A 79 3.74 -8.22 8.55
C GLY A 79 3.00 -8.22 7.22
N GLU A 80 2.40 -9.36 6.92
CA GLU A 80 1.70 -9.59 5.65
C GLU A 80 0.48 -8.68 5.46
N GLY A 81 0.20 -8.31 4.21
CA GLY A 81 -1.00 -7.56 3.82
C GLY A 81 -0.90 -6.05 4.01
N VAL A 82 0.30 -5.54 4.27
CA VAL A 82 0.57 -4.10 4.29
C VAL A 82 0.45 -3.52 2.88
N LEU A 83 -0.24 -2.38 2.78
CA LEU A 83 -0.38 -1.63 1.54
C LEU A 83 0.12 -0.20 1.81
N ASN A 84 0.95 0.33 0.92
CA ASN A 84 1.48 1.69 1.02
C ASN A 84 1.02 2.58 -0.17
N ASN A 85 -0.11 2.20 -0.78
CA ASN A 85 -0.63 2.84 -1.98
C ASN A 85 -2.17 2.81 -1.98
N PRO A 86 -2.86 3.96 -2.04
CA PRO A 86 -4.30 4.05 -2.16
C PRO A 86 -4.90 3.24 -3.32
N SER A 87 -4.20 3.20 -4.47
CA SER A 87 -4.64 2.41 -5.62
C SER A 87 -4.72 0.93 -5.29
N ASN A 88 -3.73 0.39 -4.56
CA ASN A 88 -3.75 -1.01 -4.15
C ASN A 88 -4.91 -1.30 -3.18
N ALA A 89 -5.16 -0.42 -2.21
CA ALA A 89 -6.25 -0.59 -1.26
C ALA A 89 -7.62 -0.65 -1.97
N LEU A 90 -7.84 0.20 -2.96
CA LEU A 90 -9.06 0.21 -3.76
C LEU A 90 -9.18 -1.02 -4.66
N ALA A 91 -8.08 -1.42 -5.33
CA ALA A 91 -8.07 -2.62 -6.18
C ALA A 91 -8.42 -3.89 -5.39
N PHE A 92 -7.88 -4.06 -4.17
CA PHE A 92 -8.21 -5.20 -3.30
C PHE A 92 -9.68 -5.21 -2.89
N ALA A 93 -10.24 -4.04 -2.54
CA ALA A 93 -11.66 -3.93 -2.21
C ALA A 93 -12.54 -4.30 -3.42
N ALA A 94 -12.21 -3.77 -4.61
CA ALA A 94 -12.94 -4.05 -5.85
C ALA A 94 -12.81 -5.52 -6.30
N ALA A 95 -11.65 -6.12 -6.07
CA ALA A 95 -11.42 -7.55 -6.36
C ALA A 95 -12.11 -8.50 -5.36
N GLY A 96 -12.73 -7.98 -4.29
CA GLY A 96 -13.34 -8.81 -3.24
C GLY A 96 -12.33 -9.66 -2.47
N LYS A 97 -11.07 -9.22 -2.38
CA LYS A 97 -9.95 -9.95 -1.75
C LYS A 97 -9.69 -9.45 -0.33
N GLY A 98 -10.62 -9.74 0.58
CA GLY A 98 -10.39 -9.58 2.03
C GLY A 98 -10.58 -8.18 2.62
N SER A 99 -10.79 -7.15 1.80
CA SER A 99 -11.04 -5.78 2.27
C SER A 99 -12.41 -5.28 1.81
N SER A 100 -13.18 -4.69 2.72
CA SER A 100 -14.38 -3.96 2.35
C SER A 100 -14.01 -2.56 1.82
N LEU A 101 -14.92 -1.93 1.07
CA LEU A 101 -14.71 -0.54 0.63
C LEU A 101 -14.50 0.42 1.82
N GLN A 102 -15.25 0.22 2.91
CA GLN A 102 -15.07 0.99 4.14
C GLN A 102 -13.67 0.83 4.74
N ALA A 103 -13.16 -0.41 4.78
CA ALA A 103 -11.80 -0.67 5.24
C ALA A 103 -10.75 -0.05 4.30
N ALA A 104 -10.98 -0.08 2.98
CA ALA A 104 -10.09 0.56 2.03
C ALA A 104 -10.04 2.09 2.23
N ILE A 105 -11.18 2.75 2.46
CA ILE A 105 -11.23 4.20 2.74
C ILE A 105 -10.42 4.55 3.99
N VAL A 106 -10.57 3.78 5.08
CA VAL A 106 -9.79 3.99 6.32
C VAL A 106 -8.29 3.81 6.08
N ARG A 107 -7.90 2.77 5.33
CA ARG A 107 -6.49 2.52 4.96
C ARG A 107 -5.93 3.63 4.08
N ILE A 108 -6.68 4.11 3.08
CA ILE A 108 -6.28 5.24 2.22
C ILE A 108 -6.03 6.51 3.07
N GLY A 109 -6.92 6.84 3.99
CA GLY A 109 -6.71 7.97 4.89
C GLY A 109 -5.42 7.84 5.74
N ALA A 110 -5.15 6.63 6.23
CA ALA A 110 -3.94 6.33 6.99
C ALA A 110 -2.66 6.43 6.12
N GLN A 111 -2.71 5.96 4.88
CA GLN A 111 -1.61 6.07 3.91
C GLN A 111 -1.31 7.53 3.57
N VAL A 112 -2.34 8.35 3.38
CA VAL A 112 -2.19 9.79 3.16
C VAL A 112 -1.51 10.45 4.36
N ALA A 113 -1.99 10.20 5.57
CA ALA A 113 -1.38 10.74 6.78
C ALA A 113 0.08 10.28 6.95
N GLY A 114 0.35 8.99 6.71
CA GLY A 114 1.69 8.43 6.75
C GLY A 114 2.62 9.09 5.72
N GLY A 115 2.15 9.27 4.49
CA GLY A 115 2.92 9.92 3.44
C GLY A 115 3.30 11.36 3.78
N LEU A 116 2.35 12.15 4.27
CA LEU A 116 2.63 13.53 4.72
C LEU A 116 3.65 13.57 5.87
N ILE A 117 3.53 12.64 6.83
CA ILE A 117 4.51 12.51 7.93
C ILE A 117 5.89 12.15 7.38
N GLY A 118 5.98 11.19 6.44
CA GLY A 118 7.24 10.78 5.81
C GLY A 118 7.92 11.91 5.05
N ALA A 119 7.17 12.69 4.26
CA ALA A 119 7.69 13.85 3.54
C ALA A 119 8.15 14.96 4.50
N ALA A 120 7.34 15.29 5.51
CA ALA A 120 7.72 16.26 6.54
C ALA A 120 9.00 15.82 7.28
N ALA A 121 9.11 14.55 7.65
CA ALA A 121 10.31 14.01 8.27
C ALA A 121 11.54 14.13 7.36
N ALA A 122 11.40 13.80 6.06
CA ALA A 122 12.50 13.92 5.11
C ALA A 122 13.01 15.37 5.03
N ILE A 123 12.10 16.33 4.84
CA ILE A 123 12.47 17.75 4.71
C ILE A 123 13.15 18.29 5.97
N ASN A 124 12.75 17.84 7.16
CA ASN A 124 13.26 18.37 8.42
C ASN A 124 14.52 17.65 8.93
N TYR A 125 14.73 16.38 8.61
CA TYR A 125 15.81 15.58 9.21
C TYR A 125 16.89 15.14 8.23
N ILE A 126 16.62 15.10 6.92
CA ILE A 126 17.66 14.78 5.93
C ILE A 126 18.47 16.05 5.63
N PRO A 127 19.82 15.98 5.67
CA PRO A 127 20.66 17.11 5.34
C PRO A 127 20.43 17.62 3.91
N LYS A 128 20.34 18.94 3.73
CA LYS A 128 20.03 19.60 2.43
C LYS A 128 20.81 19.08 1.23
N PRO A 129 22.12 18.74 1.32
CA PRO A 129 22.85 18.19 0.19
C PRO A 129 22.28 16.89 -0.37
N TRP A 130 21.52 16.12 0.44
CA TRP A 130 20.88 14.87 0.05
C TRP A 130 19.47 15.07 -0.52
N LEU A 131 18.99 16.30 -0.56
CA LEU A 131 17.66 16.68 -1.05
C LEU A 131 17.70 17.45 -2.37
N GLY A 132 18.85 17.50 -3.06
CA GLY A 132 19.03 18.31 -4.27
C GLY A 132 18.07 17.97 -5.40
N LYS A 133 17.70 16.70 -5.52
CA LYS A 133 16.76 16.21 -6.55
C LYS A 133 15.32 16.04 -6.04
N LEU A 134 15.01 16.55 -4.85
CA LEU A 134 13.68 16.39 -4.24
C LEU A 134 12.54 16.92 -5.12
N GLY A 135 12.78 18.01 -5.87
CA GLY A 135 11.79 18.60 -6.78
C GLY A 135 11.26 17.64 -7.84
N GLU A 136 12.08 16.68 -8.28
CA GLU A 136 11.70 15.68 -9.28
C GLU A 136 10.52 14.80 -8.80
N LEU A 137 10.36 14.63 -7.48
CA LEU A 137 9.26 13.82 -6.90
C LEU A 137 7.90 14.51 -6.94
N ALA A 138 7.88 15.84 -7.14
CA ALA A 138 6.66 16.62 -7.26
C ALA A 138 6.38 17.06 -8.70
N GLU A 139 7.18 16.62 -9.66
CA GLU A 139 6.93 16.93 -11.06
C GLU A 139 5.54 16.44 -11.49
N GLY A 140 4.89 17.28 -12.31
CA GLY A 140 3.61 16.95 -12.90
C GLY A 140 3.75 16.21 -14.24
N VAL A 141 2.81 16.52 -15.12
CA VAL A 141 2.85 16.05 -16.51
C VAL A 141 4.06 16.68 -17.22
N LYS A 142 4.82 15.88 -17.95
CA LYS A 142 6.04 16.33 -18.64
C LYS A 142 5.73 17.40 -19.70
N PRO A 143 6.67 18.31 -19.97
CA PRO A 143 6.49 19.34 -21.01
C PRO A 143 6.08 18.72 -22.36
N GLY A 144 5.07 19.29 -23.01
CA GLY A 144 4.53 18.81 -24.28
C GLY A 144 3.52 17.67 -24.19
N VAL A 145 3.33 17.08 -23.01
CA VAL A 145 2.30 16.06 -22.78
C VAL A 145 1.00 16.73 -22.33
N SER A 146 -0.12 16.38 -22.96
CA SER A 146 -1.43 16.90 -22.56
C SER A 146 -1.89 16.30 -21.22
N LEU A 147 -2.73 17.02 -20.49
CA LEU A 147 -3.34 16.54 -19.24
C LEU A 147 -4.05 15.18 -19.43
N ALA A 148 -4.77 15.03 -20.57
CA ALA A 148 -5.46 13.80 -20.90
C ALA A 148 -4.48 12.64 -21.14
N ALA A 149 -3.37 12.89 -21.83
CA ALA A 149 -2.35 11.87 -22.06
C ALA A 149 -1.67 11.45 -20.76
N GLY A 150 -1.37 12.40 -19.87
CA GLY A 150 -0.85 12.11 -18.53
C GLY A 150 -1.82 11.28 -17.69
N ALA A 151 -3.10 11.66 -17.68
CA ALA A 151 -4.14 10.91 -16.97
C ALA A 151 -4.32 9.48 -17.54
N PHE A 152 -4.34 9.35 -18.87
CA PHE A 152 -4.42 8.02 -19.50
C PHE A 152 -3.20 7.15 -19.19
N CYS A 153 -2.02 7.76 -19.13
CA CYS A 153 -0.80 7.07 -18.71
C CYS A 153 -0.95 6.52 -17.28
N GLU A 154 -1.21 7.38 -16.29
CA GLU A 154 -1.36 6.95 -14.89
C GLU A 154 -2.48 5.93 -14.69
N PHE A 155 -3.60 6.07 -15.39
CA PHE A 155 -4.67 5.06 -15.40
C PHE A 155 -4.15 3.71 -15.88
N SER A 156 -3.49 3.68 -17.05
CA SER A 156 -3.01 2.44 -17.66
C SER A 156 -1.94 1.75 -16.82
N LEU A 157 -0.99 2.53 -16.30
CA LEU A 157 0.04 2.03 -15.39
C LEU A 157 -0.58 1.44 -14.12
N ALA A 158 -1.58 2.11 -13.54
CA ALA A 158 -2.27 1.63 -12.36
C ALA A 158 -3.07 0.35 -12.63
N VAL A 159 -3.69 0.19 -13.81
CA VAL A 159 -4.34 -1.07 -14.21
C VAL A 159 -3.33 -2.21 -14.17
N VAL A 160 -2.20 -2.06 -14.89
CA VAL A 160 -1.20 -3.12 -15.03
C VAL A 160 -0.56 -3.44 -13.67
N LEU A 161 -0.17 -2.43 -12.88
CA LEU A 161 0.42 -2.60 -11.56
C LEU A 161 -0.53 -3.39 -10.63
N ASN A 162 -1.79 -2.98 -10.56
CA ASN A 162 -2.74 -3.62 -9.66
C ASN A 162 -3.09 -5.05 -10.09
N LEU A 163 -3.16 -5.34 -11.38
CA LEU A 163 -3.30 -6.72 -11.87
C LEU A 163 -2.09 -7.57 -11.49
N ALA A 164 -0.87 -7.04 -11.62
CA ALA A 164 0.35 -7.73 -11.21
C ALA A 164 0.37 -8.03 -9.71
N ILE A 165 -0.04 -7.08 -8.86
CA ILE A 165 -0.12 -7.25 -7.41
C ILE A 165 -1.20 -8.28 -7.03
N LEU A 166 -2.40 -8.21 -7.63
CA LEU A 166 -3.46 -9.19 -7.40
C LEU A 166 -3.03 -10.61 -7.82
N TYR A 167 -2.33 -10.73 -8.94
CA TYR A 167 -1.72 -11.98 -9.38
C TYR A 167 -0.67 -12.48 -8.38
N SER A 168 0.24 -11.62 -7.95
CA SER A 168 1.32 -11.98 -7.02
C SER A 168 0.79 -12.57 -5.71
N MET A 169 -0.29 -12.00 -5.19
CA MET A 169 -0.94 -12.49 -3.96
C MET A 169 -1.77 -13.76 -4.14
N SER A 170 -2.11 -14.10 -5.37
CA SER A 170 -2.89 -15.32 -5.67
C SER A 170 -2.03 -16.51 -6.05
N THR A 171 -0.78 -16.29 -6.47
CA THR A 171 0.15 -17.38 -6.81
C THR A 171 0.70 -18.10 -5.59
N LYS A 172 0.85 -19.43 -5.69
CA LYS A 172 1.49 -20.24 -4.65
C LYS A 172 3.02 -20.26 -4.76
N ARG A 173 3.55 -19.75 -5.86
CA ARG A 173 5.00 -19.71 -6.13
C ARG A 173 5.60 -18.47 -5.48
N LYS A 174 6.20 -18.58 -4.30
CA LYS A 174 6.73 -17.44 -3.53
C LYS A 174 7.63 -16.52 -4.37
N LEU A 175 8.60 -17.07 -5.10
CA LEU A 175 9.51 -16.29 -5.92
C LEU A 175 8.77 -15.48 -6.99
N VAL A 176 7.81 -16.09 -7.68
CA VAL A 176 6.98 -15.40 -8.69
C VAL A 176 6.15 -14.31 -8.01
N GLY A 177 5.56 -14.60 -6.85
CA GLY A 177 4.79 -13.61 -6.09
C GLY A 177 5.62 -12.38 -5.72
N THR A 178 6.85 -12.57 -5.23
CA THR A 178 7.74 -11.45 -4.86
C THR A 178 8.27 -10.70 -6.09
N LEU A 179 8.71 -11.39 -7.12
CA LEU A 179 9.34 -10.76 -8.27
C LEU A 179 8.36 -10.06 -9.22
N THR A 180 7.13 -10.55 -9.33
CA THR A 180 6.16 -9.98 -10.29
C THR A 180 5.90 -8.49 -10.07
N PRO A 181 5.49 -8.02 -8.87
CA PRO A 181 5.24 -6.59 -8.68
C PRO A 181 6.51 -5.75 -8.82
N LEU A 182 7.67 -6.27 -8.41
CA LEU A 182 8.95 -5.58 -8.52
C LEU A 182 9.32 -5.35 -10.00
N VAL A 183 9.34 -6.40 -10.80
CA VAL A 183 9.69 -6.32 -12.23
C VAL A 183 8.69 -5.43 -12.97
N ILE A 184 7.40 -5.62 -12.72
CA ILE A 184 6.36 -4.81 -13.36
C ILE A 184 6.50 -3.35 -12.96
N THR A 185 6.74 -3.02 -11.70
CA THR A 185 6.96 -1.62 -11.27
C THR A 185 8.11 -0.98 -12.06
N VAL A 186 9.25 -1.66 -12.18
CA VAL A 186 10.40 -1.16 -12.95
C VAL A 186 10.02 -0.90 -14.42
N VAL A 187 9.34 -1.85 -15.06
CA VAL A 187 8.87 -1.70 -16.46
C VAL A 187 7.93 -0.51 -16.59
N LEU A 188 7.00 -0.35 -15.65
CA LEU A 188 6.02 0.75 -15.69
C LEU A 188 6.66 2.12 -15.43
N VAL A 189 7.67 2.19 -14.56
CA VAL A 189 8.45 3.43 -14.36
C VAL A 189 9.14 3.84 -15.66
N ILE A 190 9.77 2.90 -16.35
CA ILE A 190 10.39 3.19 -17.66
C ILE A 190 9.32 3.64 -18.68
N ALA A 191 8.22 2.91 -18.79
CA ALA A 191 7.17 3.19 -19.78
C ALA A 191 6.49 4.56 -19.55
N GLY A 192 6.29 4.95 -18.30
CA GLY A 192 5.62 6.21 -17.94
C GLY A 192 6.55 7.43 -17.83
N SER A 193 7.87 7.22 -17.81
CA SER A 193 8.86 8.29 -17.52
C SER A 193 8.76 9.51 -18.44
N GLY A 194 8.38 9.31 -19.70
CA GLY A 194 8.18 10.37 -20.67
C GLY A 194 6.83 11.11 -20.54
N PHE A 195 5.93 10.68 -19.67
CA PHE A 195 4.58 11.27 -19.53
C PHE A 195 4.39 12.01 -18.22
N THR A 196 4.61 11.35 -17.08
CA THR A 196 4.25 11.88 -15.75
C THR A 196 5.37 11.74 -14.71
N GLY A 197 6.49 11.06 -15.02
CA GLY A 197 7.38 10.56 -13.98
C GLY A 197 6.59 9.65 -13.03
N PRO A 198 6.17 8.44 -13.47
CA PRO A 198 4.98 7.74 -13.02
C PRO A 198 4.95 7.53 -11.52
N SER A 199 3.89 8.03 -10.90
CA SER A 199 3.66 7.87 -9.46
C SER A 199 2.90 6.58 -9.16
N MET A 200 1.84 6.28 -9.90
CA MET A 200 0.94 5.14 -9.67
C MET A 200 0.43 5.07 -8.21
N ASN A 201 0.75 6.05 -7.40
CA ASN A 201 0.49 6.11 -5.96
C ASN A 201 0.01 7.50 -5.52
N PRO A 202 -1.31 7.68 -5.37
CA PRO A 202 -1.88 8.97 -4.96
C PRO A 202 -1.31 9.55 -3.66
N ALA A 203 -1.00 8.70 -2.67
CA ALA A 203 -0.46 9.18 -1.40
C ALA A 203 0.97 9.72 -1.56
N HIS A 204 1.81 9.05 -2.36
CA HIS A 204 3.16 9.52 -2.65
C HIS A 204 3.12 10.85 -3.43
N ALA A 205 2.32 10.94 -4.49
CA ALA A 205 2.17 12.16 -5.27
C ALA A 205 1.66 13.34 -4.42
N LEU A 206 0.66 13.09 -3.56
CA LEU A 206 0.15 14.12 -2.64
C LEU A 206 1.24 14.60 -1.68
N SER A 207 1.97 13.66 -1.09
CA SER A 207 2.96 14.00 -0.06
C SER A 207 4.01 14.97 -0.58
N TRP A 208 4.52 14.76 -1.77
CA TRP A 208 5.53 15.66 -2.33
C TRP A 208 4.93 16.93 -2.91
N ASN A 209 3.79 16.86 -3.62
CA ASN A 209 3.17 18.07 -4.15
C ASN A 209 2.68 19.01 -3.04
N TYR A 210 2.26 18.48 -1.89
CA TYR A 210 1.84 19.29 -0.74
C TYR A 210 2.96 20.19 -0.20
N PHE A 211 4.20 19.69 -0.16
CA PHE A 211 5.33 20.45 0.37
C PHE A 211 6.12 21.22 -0.68
N LEU A 212 6.07 20.82 -1.95
CA LEU A 212 6.92 21.35 -3.00
C LEU A 212 6.16 22.16 -4.06
N ASP A 213 4.83 22.05 -4.10
CA ASP A 213 3.93 22.72 -5.06
C ASP A 213 4.41 22.58 -6.52
N GLY A 214 4.84 21.37 -6.89
CA GLY A 214 5.51 21.09 -8.17
C GLY A 214 4.57 21.04 -9.37
N HIS A 215 3.25 20.87 -9.17
CA HIS A 215 2.24 20.87 -10.22
C HIS A 215 0.89 21.39 -9.74
N SER A 216 0.06 21.84 -10.69
CA SER A 216 -1.24 22.47 -10.39
C SER A 216 -2.22 21.50 -9.72
N ARG A 217 -3.19 22.07 -8.98
CA ARG A 217 -4.27 21.29 -8.36
C ARG A 217 -5.06 20.47 -9.37
N MET A 218 -5.29 21.00 -10.58
CA MET A 218 -6.00 20.28 -11.64
C MET A 218 -5.22 19.04 -12.07
N GLN A 219 -3.91 19.16 -12.31
CA GLN A 219 -3.04 18.02 -12.61
C GLN A 219 -3.05 17.02 -11.45
N HIS A 220 -2.92 17.52 -10.22
CA HIS A 220 -2.89 16.67 -9.05
C HIS A 220 -4.13 15.78 -8.94
N ILE A 221 -5.31 16.38 -9.02
CA ILE A 221 -6.57 15.65 -8.88
C ILE A 221 -6.80 14.71 -10.07
N SER A 222 -6.66 15.20 -11.31
CA SER A 222 -7.03 14.40 -12.48
C SER A 222 -6.02 13.31 -12.81
N VAL A 223 -4.72 13.63 -12.76
CA VAL A 223 -3.65 12.71 -13.17
C VAL A 223 -3.20 11.79 -12.05
N PHE A 224 -3.00 12.34 -10.83
CA PHE A 224 -2.37 11.58 -9.74
C PHE A 224 -3.35 11.03 -8.70
N TRP A 225 -4.66 11.37 -8.81
CA TRP A 225 -5.71 10.79 -7.96
C TRP A 225 -6.76 10.05 -8.77
N VAL A 226 -7.53 10.77 -9.59
CA VAL A 226 -8.68 10.17 -10.31
C VAL A 226 -8.21 9.05 -11.25
N ALA A 227 -7.18 9.31 -12.05
CA ALA A 227 -6.71 8.35 -13.03
C ALA A 227 -6.19 7.04 -12.41
N PRO A 228 -5.23 7.04 -11.46
CA PRO A 228 -4.74 5.80 -10.85
C PRO A 228 -5.80 5.09 -10.01
N LEU A 229 -6.71 5.80 -9.34
CA LEU A 229 -7.82 5.16 -8.61
C LEU A 229 -8.83 4.51 -9.57
N ALA A 230 -9.14 5.16 -10.68
CA ALA A 230 -9.99 4.56 -11.72
C ALA A 230 -9.34 3.30 -12.32
N GLY A 231 -8.03 3.35 -12.60
CA GLY A 231 -7.26 2.20 -13.07
C GLY A 231 -7.24 1.04 -12.06
N ALA A 232 -7.05 1.35 -10.79
CA ALA A 232 -7.11 0.36 -9.71
C ALA A 232 -8.49 -0.29 -9.57
N LEU A 233 -9.55 0.52 -9.67
CA LEU A 233 -10.93 0.03 -9.66
C LEU A 233 -11.18 -0.91 -10.86
N ALA A 234 -10.79 -0.50 -12.06
CA ALA A 234 -10.92 -1.31 -13.27
C ALA A 234 -10.17 -2.65 -13.14
N ALA A 235 -8.92 -2.63 -12.65
CA ALA A 235 -8.13 -3.82 -12.40
C ALA A 235 -8.80 -4.77 -11.39
N GLY A 236 -9.30 -4.23 -10.28
CA GLY A 236 -9.96 -5.01 -9.24
C GLY A 236 -11.27 -5.65 -9.72
N LEU A 237 -12.10 -4.89 -10.44
CA LEU A 237 -13.35 -5.40 -11.03
C LEU A 237 -13.09 -6.49 -12.08
N PHE A 238 -12.12 -6.25 -12.97
CA PHE A 238 -11.69 -7.25 -13.95
C PHE A 238 -11.21 -8.53 -13.26
N TRP A 239 -10.36 -8.39 -12.24
CA TRP A 239 -9.86 -9.52 -11.47
C TRP A 239 -10.99 -10.32 -10.80
N ASN A 240 -11.95 -9.63 -10.18
CA ASN A 240 -13.10 -10.26 -9.54
C ASN A 240 -13.96 -11.02 -10.56
N ALA A 241 -14.21 -10.44 -11.73
CA ALA A 241 -14.95 -11.09 -12.81
C ALA A 241 -14.22 -12.34 -13.34
N ALA A 242 -12.89 -12.28 -13.48
CA ALA A 242 -12.09 -13.37 -14.02
C ALA A 242 -11.86 -14.53 -13.03
N THR A 243 -11.76 -14.25 -11.71
CA THR A 243 -11.40 -15.25 -10.69
C THR A 243 -12.54 -15.61 -9.74
N GLY A 244 -13.65 -14.89 -9.80
CA GLY A 244 -14.74 -14.97 -8.83
C GLY A 244 -14.39 -14.35 -7.47
N PRO A 245 -15.40 -14.12 -6.61
CA PRO A 245 -15.20 -13.58 -5.27
C PRO A 245 -14.35 -14.53 -4.42
N ALA A 246 -13.57 -13.96 -3.48
CA ALA A 246 -12.80 -14.78 -2.54
C ALA A 246 -13.74 -15.73 -1.79
N ALA A 247 -13.34 -16.99 -1.67
CA ALA A 247 -14.10 -17.98 -0.90
C ALA A 247 -14.31 -17.45 0.54
N LYS A 248 -15.56 -17.38 0.98
CA LYS A 248 -15.87 -16.97 2.36
C LYS A 248 -15.11 -17.90 3.31
N PRO A 249 -14.42 -17.40 4.34
CA PRO A 249 -13.73 -18.25 5.30
C PRO A 249 -14.75 -19.25 5.88
N LYS A 250 -14.46 -20.53 5.73
CA LYS A 250 -15.29 -21.59 6.36
C LYS A 250 -15.32 -21.28 7.85
N LYS A 251 -16.50 -21.01 8.42
CA LYS A 251 -16.67 -20.91 9.87
C LYS A 251 -16.06 -22.17 10.47
N ARG A 252 -14.94 -22.06 11.19
CA ARG A 252 -14.42 -23.19 11.99
C ARG A 252 -15.58 -23.63 12.87
N LYS A 253 -16.12 -24.83 12.63
CA LYS A 253 -17.02 -25.48 13.56
C LYS A 253 -16.30 -25.41 14.90
N ALA A 254 -16.93 -24.76 15.89
CA ALA A 254 -16.41 -24.75 17.24
C ALA A 254 -16.17 -26.22 17.61
N ALA A 255 -14.92 -26.55 17.93
CA ALA A 255 -14.59 -27.87 18.40
C ALA A 255 -15.50 -28.17 19.60
N ALA A 256 -16.31 -29.21 19.49
CA ALA A 256 -17.16 -29.63 20.56
C ALA A 256 -16.27 -29.82 21.81
N LYS A 257 -16.64 -29.14 22.92
CA LYS A 257 -15.98 -29.33 24.19
C LYS A 257 -15.93 -30.83 24.48
N PRO A 258 -14.78 -31.39 24.88
CA PRO A 258 -14.76 -32.79 25.35
C PRO A 258 -15.75 -32.94 26.47
N SER A 259 -16.70 -33.86 26.30
CA SER A 259 -17.63 -34.29 27.35
C SER A 259 -16.80 -34.72 28.58
N ALA A 260 -17.05 -34.07 29.70
CA ALA A 260 -16.45 -34.46 30.99
C ALA A 260 -16.75 -35.92 31.24
N LYS A 261 -15.70 -36.76 31.25
CA LYS A 261 -15.80 -38.15 31.66
C LYS A 261 -16.37 -38.21 33.07
N ALA A 262 -17.48 -38.93 33.23
CA ALA A 262 -18.10 -39.24 34.50
C ALA A 262 -17.06 -39.90 35.45
N ALA A 263 -16.99 -39.40 36.68
CA ALA A 263 -16.16 -39.95 37.74
C ALA A 263 -16.63 -41.37 38.11
N PRO A 264 -15.73 -42.33 38.47
CA PRO A 264 -16.10 -43.65 38.88
C PRO A 264 -16.84 -43.60 40.21
N LYS A 265 -17.98 -44.30 40.33
CA LYS A 265 -18.69 -44.54 41.60
C LYS A 265 -17.81 -45.38 42.50
N GLU A 266 -17.43 -44.85 43.66
CA GLU A 266 -16.88 -45.63 44.75
C GLU A 266 -17.91 -46.63 45.28
N THR A 267 -17.60 -47.91 45.18
CA THR A 267 -18.33 -48.98 45.83
C THR A 267 -17.90 -49.06 47.29
N LYS A 268 -18.78 -48.60 48.20
CA LYS A 268 -18.64 -48.90 49.62
C LYS A 268 -18.84 -50.42 49.84
N LYS A 269 -17.77 -51.14 50.23
CA LYS A 269 -17.84 -52.44 50.86
C LYS A 269 -18.25 -52.26 52.35
N ALA A 270 -19.33 -52.93 52.69
CA ALA A 270 -19.70 -53.15 54.11
C ALA A 270 -18.76 -54.14 54.79
N GLN A 271 -18.34 -53.81 55.98
CA GLN A 271 -18.20 -54.70 57.16
C GLN A 271 -18.46 -53.89 58.40
#